data_4f1fd100200ebb821d68ac3396435347
#
_entry.id   4f1fd100200ebb821d68ac3396435347
#
_cell.length_a   1.000
_cell.length_b   1.000
_cell.length_c   1.000
_cell.angle_alpha   90.00
_cell.angle_beta   90.00
_cell.angle_gamma   90.00
#
_symmetry.space_group_name_H-M   'P 1'
#
loop_
_entity.id
_entity.type
_entity.pdbx_description
1 polymer ?
#
loop_
_entity_poly.entity_id
_entity_poly.type
_entity_poly.pdbx_seq_one_letter_code
_entity_poly.pdbx_strand_id
1 'polypeptide(L)' 'MYQRRTFEPKETKTSNDIRAKLEEAEQMLCKIGPCRERSLALTKLDEALLWANVAIAQAGVEDYMQ' A
#
# COMPACT_ATOMS: atom_id res chain seq x y z
N MET A 1 -18.26 12.98 -2.57
CA MET A 1 -17.89 12.49 -1.24
C MET A 1 -17.41 11.06 -1.30
N TYR A 2 -16.36 10.77 -0.57
CA TYR A 2 -15.81 9.45 -0.47
C TYR A 2 -16.77 8.51 0.26
N GLN A 3 -17.02 7.35 -0.32
CA GLN A 3 -18.00 6.42 0.22
C GLN A 3 -17.32 5.11 0.59
N ARG A 4 -17.51 4.67 1.81
CA ARG A 4 -16.95 3.41 2.28
C ARG A 4 -17.79 2.24 1.83
N ARG A 5 -17.13 1.13 1.59
CA ARG A 5 -17.81 -0.12 1.34
C ARG A 5 -16.94 -1.25 1.85
N THR A 6 -17.58 -2.39 2.10
CA THR A 6 -16.86 -3.58 2.52
C THR A 6 -16.07 -4.14 1.34
N PHE A 7 -14.79 -4.43 1.58
CA PHE A 7 -13.96 -5.05 0.54
C PHE A 7 -14.42 -6.48 0.30
N GLU A 8 -14.47 -6.85 -0.96
CA GLU A 8 -14.69 -8.23 -1.34
C GLU A 8 -13.41 -9.03 -1.08
N PRO A 9 -13.52 -10.38 -1.01
CA PRO A 9 -12.32 -11.20 -0.71
C PRO A 9 -11.15 -10.92 -1.65
N LYS A 10 -11.42 -10.70 -2.93
CA LYS A 10 -10.36 -10.38 -3.89
C LYS A 10 -9.69 -9.07 -3.53
N GLU A 11 -10.47 -8.08 -3.12
CA GLU A 11 -9.94 -6.78 -2.76
C GLU A 11 -9.13 -6.86 -1.48
N THR A 12 -9.60 -7.62 -0.50
CA THR A 12 -8.88 -7.81 0.74
C THR A 12 -7.54 -8.49 0.48
N LYS A 13 -7.53 -9.51 -0.37
CA LYS A 13 -6.29 -10.21 -0.70
C LYS A 13 -5.30 -9.26 -1.37
N THR A 14 -5.77 -8.47 -2.32
CA THR A 14 -4.88 -7.52 -3.00
C THR A 14 -4.34 -6.50 -2.03
N SER A 15 -5.18 -5.97 -1.13
CA SER A 15 -4.73 -5.01 -0.14
C SER A 15 -3.65 -5.62 0.76
N ASN A 16 -3.85 -6.87 1.20
CA ASN A 16 -2.86 -7.54 2.04
C ASN A 16 -1.57 -7.82 1.29
N ASP A 17 -1.65 -8.16 0.00
CA ASP A 17 -0.45 -8.38 -0.80
C ASP A 17 0.35 -7.10 -0.95
N ILE A 18 -0.34 -5.98 -1.19
CA ILE A 18 0.33 -4.68 -1.29
C ILE A 18 1.00 -4.35 0.03
N ARG A 19 0.31 -4.55 1.14
CA ARG A 19 0.88 -4.28 2.45
C ARG A 19 2.14 -5.10 2.68
N ALA A 20 2.11 -6.38 2.33
CA ALA A 20 3.27 -7.26 2.52
C ALA A 20 4.46 -6.76 1.72
N LYS A 21 4.25 -6.33 0.48
CA LYS A 21 5.34 -5.83 -0.34
C LYS A 21 5.89 -4.53 0.19
N LEU A 22 5.02 -3.65 0.67
CA LEU A 22 5.47 -2.40 1.25
C LEU A 22 6.24 -2.63 2.54
N GLU A 23 5.84 -3.63 3.33
CA GLU A 23 6.60 -3.97 4.55
C GLU A 23 7.98 -4.48 4.21
N GLU A 24 8.12 -5.27 3.14
CA GLU A 24 9.44 -5.71 2.70
C GLU A 24 10.31 -4.51 2.32
N ALA A 25 9.71 -3.56 1.58
CA ALA A 25 10.44 -2.37 1.19
C ALA A 25 10.85 -1.56 2.42
N GLU A 26 9.97 -1.45 3.40
CA GLU A 26 10.28 -0.74 4.62
C GLU A 26 11.47 -1.35 5.34
N GLN A 27 11.50 -2.68 5.43
CA GLN A 27 12.60 -3.36 6.09
C GLN A 27 13.91 -3.10 5.36
N MET A 28 13.87 -3.07 4.04
CA MET A 28 15.08 -2.77 3.28
C MET A 28 15.54 -1.34 3.48
N LEU A 29 14.60 -0.40 3.54
CA LEU A 29 14.95 1.00 3.79
C LEU A 29 15.57 1.18 5.17
N CYS A 30 15.13 0.40 6.14
CA CYS A 30 15.67 0.50 7.49
C CYS A 30 17.13 0.05 7.58
N LYS A 31 17.66 -0.58 6.55
CA LYS A 31 19.09 -0.91 6.50
C LYS A 31 19.93 0.30 6.14
N ILE A 32 19.32 1.36 5.64
CA ILE A 32 20.02 2.60 5.33
C ILE A 32 20.19 3.39 6.62
N GLY A 33 21.35 4.05 6.76
CA GLY A 33 21.60 4.86 7.95
C GLY A 33 20.55 5.96 8.10
N PRO A 34 20.33 6.43 9.35
CA PRO A 34 19.32 7.46 9.59
C PRO A 34 19.64 8.74 8.85
N CYS A 35 18.70 9.25 8.10
CA CYS A 35 18.84 10.52 7.41
C CYS A 35 17.44 10.99 7.01
N ARG A 36 17.37 12.26 6.61
CA ARG A 36 16.10 12.86 6.23
C ARG A 36 15.46 12.11 5.07
N GLU A 37 16.29 11.75 4.10
CA GLU A 37 15.76 11.08 2.90
C GLU A 37 15.19 9.72 3.22
N ARG A 38 15.79 8.98 4.16
CA ARG A 38 15.21 7.71 4.57
C ARG A 38 13.84 7.93 5.21
N SER A 39 13.74 8.94 6.07
CA SER A 39 12.46 9.24 6.71
C SER A 39 11.41 9.61 5.70
N LEU A 40 11.77 10.37 4.67
CA LEU A 40 10.83 10.74 3.63
C LEU A 40 10.38 9.50 2.85
N ALA A 41 11.30 8.59 2.57
CA ALA A 41 10.93 7.37 1.85
C ALA A 41 9.95 6.53 2.66
N LEU A 42 10.17 6.39 3.95
CA LEU A 42 9.27 5.64 4.81
C LEU A 42 7.89 6.28 4.86
N THR A 43 7.83 7.60 4.94
CA THR A 43 6.55 8.31 4.91
C THR A 43 5.81 8.06 3.61
N LYS A 44 6.53 8.04 2.49
CA LYS A 44 5.89 7.81 1.21
C LYS A 44 5.36 6.39 1.08
N LEU A 45 6.02 5.41 1.71
CA LEU A 45 5.48 4.06 1.73
C LEU A 45 4.14 4.01 2.48
N ASP A 46 4.05 4.72 3.61
CA ASP A 46 2.80 4.78 4.34
C ASP A 46 1.71 5.42 3.49
N GLU A 47 2.04 6.51 2.80
CA GLU A 47 1.08 7.16 1.90
C GLU A 47 0.66 6.22 0.77
N ALA A 48 1.61 5.45 0.25
CA ALA A 48 1.29 4.53 -0.83
C ALA A 48 0.23 3.52 -0.39
N LEU A 49 0.35 3.00 0.82
CA LEU A 49 -0.64 2.06 1.31
C LEU A 49 -2.00 2.71 1.47
N LEU A 50 -2.03 3.93 2.02
CA LEU A 50 -3.29 4.65 2.18
C LEU A 50 -3.97 4.88 0.83
N TRP A 51 -3.22 5.36 -0.15
CA TRP A 51 -3.79 5.63 -1.45
C TRP A 51 -4.19 4.36 -2.18
N ALA A 52 -3.43 3.27 -1.98
CA ALA A 52 -3.80 2.00 -2.58
C ALA A 52 -5.14 1.52 -2.07
N ASN A 53 -5.39 1.64 -0.76
CA ASN A 53 -6.67 1.23 -0.20
C ASN A 53 -7.80 2.11 -0.70
N VAL A 54 -7.56 3.41 -0.84
CA VAL A 54 -8.57 4.30 -1.41
C VAL A 54 -8.88 3.90 -2.85
N ALA A 55 -7.85 3.59 -3.63
CA ALA A 55 -8.04 3.20 -5.01
C ALA A 55 -8.86 1.92 -5.12
N ILE A 56 -8.56 0.94 -4.26
CA ILE A 56 -9.33 -0.31 -4.26
C ILE A 56 -10.79 -0.03 -3.92
N ALA A 57 -11.02 0.84 -2.94
CA ALA A 57 -12.39 1.14 -2.52
C ALA A 57 -13.18 1.81 -3.63
N GLN A 58 -12.52 2.57 -4.49
CA GLN A 58 -13.23 3.31 -5.53
C GLN A 58 -13.30 2.55 -6.85
N ALA A 59 -12.24 1.84 -7.21
CA ALA A 59 -12.13 1.23 -8.53
C ALA A 59 -12.23 -0.29 -8.51
N GLY A 60 -12.06 -0.91 -7.34
CA GLY A 60 -12.02 -2.36 -7.27
C GLY A 60 -10.71 -2.92 -7.77
N VAL A 61 -10.67 -4.21 -7.93
CA VAL A 61 -9.49 -4.93 -8.38
C VAL A 61 -9.80 -5.62 -9.70
N GLU A 62 -8.94 -5.41 -10.69
CA GLU A 62 -9.06 -6.06 -11.98
C GLU A 62 -7.94 -7.07 -12.12
N ASP A 63 -8.28 -8.26 -12.59
CA ASP A 63 -7.34 -9.38 -12.62
C ASP A 63 -6.71 -9.61 -13.97
N TYR A 64 -6.60 -8.56 -14.76
CA TYR A 64 -6.04 -8.74 -16.10
C TYR A 64 -4.51 -8.77 -16.10
N MET A 65 -3.90 -8.55 -14.96
CA MET A 65 -2.44 -8.57 -14.83
C MET A 65 -2.00 -9.90 -14.25
N GLN A 66 -2.28 -10.94 -14.96
CA GLN A 66 -1.93 -12.28 -14.49
C GLN A 66 -0.51 -12.67 -14.87
#